data_7f6f48e6c87f8fc839c8701ab576a2c2
#
_entry.id   7f6f48e6c87f8fc839c8701ab576a2c2
#
_cell.length_a   1.000
_cell.length_b   1.000
_cell.length_c   1.000
_cell.angle_alpha   90.00
_cell.angle_beta   90.00
_cell.angle_gamma   90.00
#
_symmetry.space_group_name_H-M   'P 1'
#
loop_
_entity.id
_entity.type
_entity.pdbx_description
1 polymer ?
#
loop_
_entity_poly.entity_id
_entity_poly.type
_entity_poly.pdbx_seq_one_letter_code
_entity_poly.pdbx_strand_id
1 'polypeptide(L)'
;VTLTETEQIYTHAAALLHDIVEDTDVTISDLQLRFPKQITDAVALLTHEKNITYVDYILALCNSQNKIAIAVKIADLTHNLSRCIGKSDYRNLEKRYRNALKTIKTQCNNFITDKKKG
;
A
#
# COMPACT_ATOMS: atom_id res chain seq x y z
N VAL A 1 -1.94 11.96 3.19
CA VAL A 1 -0.55 11.68 3.60
C VAL A 1 0.38 12.69 2.93
N THR A 2 1.15 13.39 3.73
CA THR A 2 2.14 14.35 3.21
C THR A 2 3.51 13.69 3.20
N LEU A 3 4.16 13.70 2.03
CA LEU A 3 5.47 13.07 1.84
C LEU A 3 6.53 14.11 1.51
N THR A 4 7.72 13.92 2.06
CA THR A 4 8.90 14.69 1.65
C THR A 4 9.32 14.26 0.24
N GLU A 5 10.22 15.00 -0.40
CA GLU A 5 10.74 14.62 -1.71
C GLU A 5 11.39 13.24 -1.68
N THR A 6 12.19 12.97 -0.63
CA THR A 6 12.83 11.66 -0.47
C THR A 6 11.79 10.56 -0.31
N GLU A 7 10.75 10.80 0.49
CA GLU A 7 9.66 9.83 0.67
C GLU A 7 8.90 9.60 -0.61
N GLN A 8 8.72 10.61 -1.45
CA GLN A 8 8.09 10.44 -2.76
C GLN A 8 8.92 9.52 -3.67
N ILE A 9 10.23 9.72 -3.69
CA ILE A 9 11.14 8.85 -4.46
C ILE A 9 11.05 7.42 -3.94
N TYR A 10 11.08 7.23 -2.63
CA TYR A 10 10.99 5.92 -2.02
C TYR A 10 9.63 5.26 -2.30
N THR A 11 8.57 6.05 -2.36
CA THR A 11 7.23 5.56 -2.68
C THR A 11 7.18 4.98 -4.09
N HIS A 12 7.75 5.68 -5.07
CA HIS A 12 7.84 5.18 -6.43
C HIS A 12 8.67 3.91 -6.51
N ALA A 13 9.81 3.88 -5.82
CA ALA A 13 10.68 2.71 -5.79
C ALA A 13 9.96 1.51 -5.16
N ALA A 14 9.27 1.72 -4.04
CA ALA A 14 8.55 0.66 -3.35
C ALA A 14 7.41 0.11 -4.22
N ALA A 15 6.73 0.98 -4.94
CA ALA A 15 5.65 0.57 -5.84
C ALA A 15 6.17 -0.39 -6.92
N LEU A 16 7.27 -0.03 -7.56
CA LEU A 16 7.88 -0.86 -8.60
C LEU A 16 8.44 -2.16 -8.04
N LEU A 17 9.12 -2.09 -6.90
CA LEU A 17 9.77 -3.26 -6.31
C LEU A 17 8.77 -4.25 -5.75
N HIS A 18 7.64 -3.79 -5.21
CA HIS A 18 6.64 -4.70 -4.70
C HIS A 18 6.02 -5.53 -5.83
N ASP A 19 5.84 -4.95 -7.01
CA ASP A 19 5.39 -5.68 -8.19
C ASP A 19 6.42 -6.72 -8.63
N ILE A 20 7.70 -6.37 -8.57
CA ILE A 20 8.78 -7.29 -8.91
C ILE A 20 8.80 -8.50 -7.98
N VAL A 21 8.63 -8.28 -6.68
CA VAL A 21 8.57 -9.37 -5.70
C VAL A 21 7.37 -10.29 -5.95
N GLU A 22 6.22 -9.71 -6.31
CA GLU A 22 5.01 -10.50 -6.58
C GLU A 22 5.10 -11.28 -7.90
N ASP A 23 5.71 -10.69 -8.91
CA ASP A 23 5.68 -11.22 -10.28
C ASP A 23 6.93 -12.01 -10.68
N THR A 24 7.98 -12.00 -9.87
CA THR A 24 9.24 -12.68 -10.18
C THR A 24 9.75 -13.45 -8.97
N ASP A 25 10.90 -14.09 -9.13
CA ASP A 25 11.56 -14.84 -8.05
C ASP A 25 12.41 -13.95 -7.14
N VAL A 26 12.46 -12.66 -7.39
CA VAL A 26 13.22 -11.72 -6.55
C VAL A 26 12.56 -11.68 -5.16
N THR A 27 13.37 -11.84 -4.12
CA THR A 27 12.90 -11.84 -2.73
C THR A 27 13.19 -10.52 -2.05
N ILE A 28 12.50 -10.28 -0.91
CA ILE A 28 12.78 -9.11 -0.08
C ILE A 28 14.22 -9.13 0.40
N SER A 29 14.76 -10.32 0.72
CA SER A 29 16.16 -10.45 1.12
C SER A 29 17.12 -9.97 0.03
N ASP A 30 16.80 -10.26 -1.23
CA ASP A 30 17.59 -9.77 -2.36
C ASP A 30 17.59 -8.25 -2.41
N LEU A 31 16.43 -7.63 -2.16
CA LEU A 31 16.30 -6.18 -2.19
C LEU A 31 17.03 -5.52 -1.03
N GLN A 32 17.07 -6.17 0.13
CA GLN A 32 17.75 -5.62 1.31
C GLN A 32 19.24 -5.41 1.07
N LEU A 33 19.81 -6.14 0.14
CA LEU A 33 21.23 -6.00 -0.20
C LEU A 33 21.52 -4.76 -1.05
N ARG A 34 20.50 -4.20 -1.69
CA ARG A 34 20.66 -3.14 -2.70
C ARG A 34 19.93 -1.84 -2.42
N PHE A 35 18.96 -1.87 -1.53
CA PHE A 35 18.08 -0.71 -1.32
C PHE A 35 18.02 -0.33 0.16
N PRO A 36 17.74 0.96 0.45
CA PRO A 36 17.61 1.42 1.83
C PRO A 36 16.48 0.69 2.56
N LYS A 37 16.65 0.60 3.88
CA LYS A 37 15.68 -0.07 4.75
C LYS A 37 14.28 0.50 4.61
N GLN A 38 14.15 1.82 4.43
CA GLN A 38 12.85 2.46 4.27
C GLN A 38 12.07 1.91 3.08
N ILE A 39 12.77 1.60 1.99
CA ILE A 39 12.14 1.02 0.81
C ILE A 39 11.78 -0.44 1.05
N THR A 40 12.71 -1.23 1.57
CA THR A 40 12.48 -2.66 1.74
C THR A 40 11.46 -2.97 2.82
N ASP A 41 11.40 -2.17 3.88
CA ASP A 41 10.35 -2.30 4.89
C ASP A 41 8.97 -2.06 4.27
N ALA A 42 8.84 -1.05 3.43
CA ALA A 42 7.58 -0.76 2.76
C ALA A 42 7.18 -1.89 1.81
N VAL A 43 8.14 -2.43 1.06
CA VAL A 43 7.87 -3.56 0.15
C VAL A 43 7.38 -4.77 0.94
N ALA A 44 8.01 -5.06 2.09
CA ALA A 44 7.60 -6.18 2.94
C ALA A 44 6.16 -6.01 3.41
N LEU A 45 5.79 -4.81 3.85
CA LEU A 45 4.43 -4.51 4.29
C LEU A 45 3.41 -4.61 3.16
N LEU A 46 3.82 -4.31 1.94
CA LEU A 46 2.94 -4.35 0.77
C LEU A 46 2.72 -5.77 0.25
N THR A 47 3.57 -6.71 0.62
CA THR A 47 3.45 -8.09 0.17
C THR A 47 2.36 -8.81 0.96
N HIS A 48 1.33 -9.31 0.25
CA HIS A 48 0.21 -9.99 0.88
C HIS A 48 0.50 -11.49 0.97
N GLU A 49 0.61 -12.00 2.19
CA GLU A 49 0.83 -13.43 2.43
C GLU A 49 -0.46 -14.21 2.23
N LYS A 50 -0.33 -15.42 1.69
CA LYS A 50 -1.47 -16.24 1.26
C LYS A 50 -2.42 -16.63 2.38
N ASN A 51 -1.92 -16.80 3.61
CA ASN A 51 -2.71 -17.27 4.73
C ASN A 51 -3.33 -16.14 5.56
N ILE A 52 -3.24 -14.92 5.08
CA ILE A 52 -3.79 -13.73 5.77
C ILE A 52 -4.93 -13.19 4.93
N THR A 53 -6.08 -12.91 5.58
CA THR A 53 -7.22 -12.33 4.85
C THR A 53 -6.88 -10.94 4.34
N TYR A 54 -7.58 -10.52 3.30
CA TYR A 54 -7.35 -9.19 2.73
C TYR A 54 -7.62 -8.09 3.76
N VAL A 55 -8.67 -8.25 4.57
CA VAL A 55 -9.01 -7.27 5.62
C VAL A 55 -7.88 -7.18 6.64
N ASP A 56 -7.37 -8.30 7.10
CA ASP A 56 -6.28 -8.32 8.08
C ASP A 56 -5.00 -7.73 7.50
N TYR A 57 -4.74 -7.99 6.23
CA TYR A 57 -3.61 -7.40 5.51
C TYR A 57 -3.70 -5.88 5.49
N ILE A 58 -4.87 -5.34 5.15
CA ILE A 58 -5.08 -3.89 5.12
C ILE A 58 -4.96 -3.28 6.52
N LEU A 59 -5.52 -3.95 7.54
CA LEU A 59 -5.43 -3.46 8.92
C LEU A 59 -3.98 -3.45 9.42
N ALA A 60 -3.21 -4.48 9.11
CA ALA A 60 -1.80 -4.53 9.48
C ALA A 60 -1.02 -3.40 8.83
N LEU A 61 -1.34 -3.12 7.57
CA LEU A 61 -0.72 -2.02 6.85
C LEU A 61 -1.02 -0.67 7.52
N CYS A 62 -2.28 -0.46 7.92
CA CYS A 62 -2.67 0.76 8.64
C CYS A 62 -1.95 0.87 9.98
N ASN A 63 -1.86 -0.24 10.71
CA ASN A 63 -1.23 -0.25 12.03
C ASN A 63 0.28 -0.02 11.97
N SER A 64 0.89 -0.29 10.83
CA SER A 64 2.33 -0.08 10.66
C SER A 64 2.71 1.40 10.70
N GLN A 65 1.79 2.29 10.37
CA GLN A 65 2.01 3.74 10.23
C GLN A 65 3.15 4.07 9.26
N ASN A 66 3.44 3.17 8.34
CA ASN A 66 4.48 3.37 7.34
C ASN A 66 3.90 4.22 6.19
N LYS A 67 4.32 5.48 6.12
CA LYS A 67 3.80 6.42 5.13
C LYS A 67 4.02 5.94 3.70
N ILE A 68 5.18 5.38 3.43
CA ILE A 68 5.55 4.94 2.08
C ILE A 68 4.62 3.80 1.64
N ALA A 69 4.48 2.78 2.49
CA ALA A 69 3.63 1.64 2.18
C ALA A 69 2.17 2.06 2.03
N ILE A 70 1.67 2.90 2.94
CA ILE A 70 0.29 3.38 2.91
C ILE A 70 0.04 4.20 1.64
N ALA A 71 0.97 5.08 1.28
CA ALA A 71 0.83 5.89 0.07
C ALA A 71 0.78 5.03 -1.19
N VAL A 72 1.65 4.02 -1.29
CA VAL A 72 1.64 3.07 -2.40
C VAL A 72 0.28 2.36 -2.48
N LYS A 73 -0.22 1.91 -1.32
CA LYS A 73 -1.47 1.15 -1.30
C LYS A 73 -2.67 2.01 -1.67
N ILE A 74 -2.72 3.24 -1.22
CA ILE A 74 -3.79 4.17 -1.61
C ILE A 74 -3.79 4.37 -3.13
N ALA A 75 -2.63 4.62 -3.71
CA ALA A 75 -2.50 4.82 -5.15
C ALA A 75 -2.91 3.55 -5.92
N ASP A 76 -2.46 2.40 -5.47
CA ASP A 76 -2.77 1.11 -6.08
C ASP A 76 -4.28 0.82 -6.05
N LEU A 77 -4.89 0.99 -4.89
CA LEU A 77 -6.33 0.77 -4.72
C LEU A 77 -7.16 1.75 -5.56
N THR A 78 -6.75 3.02 -5.59
CA THR A 78 -7.44 4.05 -6.36
C THR A 78 -7.39 3.71 -7.85
N HIS A 79 -6.23 3.30 -8.32
CA HIS A 79 -6.07 2.91 -9.72
C HIS A 79 -6.91 1.68 -10.06
N ASN A 80 -6.84 0.65 -9.22
CA ASN A 80 -7.60 -0.59 -9.44
C ASN A 80 -9.10 -0.33 -9.39
N LEU A 81 -9.54 0.51 -8.46
CA LEU A 81 -10.95 0.87 -8.35
C LEU A 81 -11.42 1.57 -9.64
N SER A 82 -10.63 2.50 -10.17
CA SER A 82 -11.00 3.23 -11.38
C SER A 82 -11.21 2.28 -12.56
N ARG A 83 -10.54 1.15 -12.58
CA ARG A 83 -10.67 0.15 -13.65
C ARG A 83 -11.88 -0.75 -13.47
N CYS A 84 -12.47 -0.78 -12.28
CA CYS A 84 -13.60 -1.66 -11.96
C CYS A 84 -14.95 -0.94 -12.00
N ILE A 85 -14.97 0.37 -11.82
CA ILE A 85 -16.21 1.15 -11.69
C ILE A 85 -17.07 0.97 -12.94
N GLY A 86 -18.34 0.64 -12.72
CA GLY A 86 -19.33 0.51 -13.78
C GLY A 86 -19.28 -0.80 -14.55
N LYS A 87 -18.39 -1.72 -14.16
CA LYS A 87 -18.27 -3.02 -14.82
C LYS A 87 -18.89 -4.11 -13.97
N SER A 88 -19.97 -4.72 -14.45
CA SER A 88 -20.72 -5.73 -13.68
C SER A 88 -19.87 -6.92 -13.28
N ASP A 89 -18.91 -7.33 -14.12
CA ASP A 89 -18.05 -8.48 -13.86
C ASP A 89 -17.08 -8.25 -12.70
N TYR A 90 -16.83 -6.98 -12.36
CA TYR A 90 -15.88 -6.61 -11.32
C TYR A 90 -16.54 -6.06 -10.06
N ARG A 91 -17.84 -6.32 -9.87
CA ARG A 91 -18.59 -5.77 -8.74
C ARG A 91 -17.99 -6.15 -7.38
N ASN A 92 -17.57 -7.40 -7.23
CA ASN A 92 -16.99 -7.87 -5.97
C ASN A 92 -15.61 -7.23 -5.73
N LEU A 93 -14.82 -7.05 -6.77
CA LEU A 93 -13.53 -6.36 -6.67
C LEU A 93 -13.73 -4.89 -6.35
N GLU A 94 -14.68 -4.24 -7.00
CA GLU A 94 -15.00 -2.84 -6.72
C GLU A 94 -15.33 -2.66 -5.24
N LYS A 95 -16.18 -3.53 -4.70
CA LYS A 95 -16.56 -3.49 -3.29
C LYS A 95 -15.35 -3.68 -2.38
N ARG A 96 -14.49 -4.64 -2.71
CA ARG A 96 -13.27 -4.89 -1.93
C ARG A 96 -12.37 -3.66 -1.89
N TYR A 97 -12.14 -3.03 -3.04
CA TYR A 97 -11.27 -1.87 -3.14
C TYR A 97 -11.85 -0.65 -2.42
N ARG A 98 -13.16 -0.42 -2.54
CA ARG A 98 -13.83 0.66 -1.81
C ARG A 98 -13.75 0.45 -0.32
N ASN A 99 -13.97 -0.78 0.16
CA ASN A 99 -13.89 -1.09 1.57
C ASN A 99 -12.48 -0.92 2.12
N ALA A 100 -11.47 -1.33 1.34
CA ALA A 100 -10.08 -1.17 1.74
C ALA A 100 -9.70 0.31 1.85
N LEU A 101 -10.09 1.13 0.87
CA LEU A 101 -9.85 2.57 0.91
C LEU A 101 -10.54 3.23 2.10
N LYS A 102 -11.77 2.83 2.37
CA LYS A 102 -12.53 3.33 3.53
C LYS A 102 -11.83 2.96 4.83
N THR A 103 -11.35 1.73 4.94
CA THR A 103 -10.62 1.27 6.12
C THR A 103 -9.36 2.09 6.34
N ILE A 104 -8.59 2.30 5.28
CA ILE A 104 -7.36 3.11 5.36
C ILE A 104 -7.69 4.54 5.79
N LYS A 105 -8.70 5.14 5.19
CA LYS A 105 -9.11 6.50 5.52
C LYS A 105 -9.52 6.61 6.98
N THR A 106 -10.28 5.64 7.48
CA THR A 106 -10.77 5.64 8.86
C THR A 106 -9.65 5.36 9.85
N GLN A 107 -8.86 4.31 9.62
CA GLN A 107 -7.81 3.87 10.54
C GLN A 107 -6.61 4.80 10.54
N CYS A 108 -6.34 5.44 9.42
CA CYS A 108 -5.20 6.35 9.28
C CYS A 108 -5.62 7.82 9.41
N ASN A 109 -6.83 8.08 9.87
CA ASN A 109 -7.38 9.43 9.93
C ASN A 109 -6.49 10.37 10.75
N ASN A 110 -6.09 9.95 11.95
CA ASN A 110 -5.21 10.77 12.80
C ASN A 110 -3.86 10.98 12.15
N PHE A 111 -3.37 9.98 11.47
CA PHE A 111 -2.09 10.03 10.78
C PHE A 111 -2.12 10.96 9.57
N ILE A 112 -3.23 10.90 8.79
CA ILE A 112 -3.40 11.69 7.57
C ILE A 112 -3.75 13.13 7.88
N THR A 113 -4.58 13.36 8.89
CA THR A 113 -5.15 14.68 9.21
C THR A 113 -4.42 15.39 10.35
N ASP A 114 -3.41 14.77 10.92
CA ASP A 114 -2.70 15.30 12.08
C ASP A 114 -2.19 16.72 11.85
N LYS A 115 -1.72 17.01 10.67
CA LYS A 115 -1.21 18.32 10.33
C LYS A 115 -2.26 19.42 10.30
N LYS A 116 -3.51 19.05 10.14
CA LYS A 116 -4.61 20.03 10.13
C LYS A 116 -4.92 20.55 11.51
N LYS A 117 -4.53 19.83 12.53
CA LYS A 117 -4.75 20.20 13.91
C LYS A 117 -3.62 21.04 14.48
N GLY A 118 -2.50 20.95 13.87
CA GLY A 118 -1.33 21.74 14.26
C GLY A 118 -1.35 23.08 13.57
#